data_af96f272ce197cfc5a538fb066fb86b6
#
_entry.id   af96f272ce197cfc5a538fb066fb86b6
#
_cell.length_a   1.000
_cell.length_b   1.000
_cell.length_c   1.000
_cell.angle_alpha   90.00
_cell.angle_beta   90.00
_cell.angle_gamma   90.00
#
_symmetry.space_group_name_H-M   'P 1'
#
loop_
_entity.id
_entity.type
_entity.pdbx_description
1 polymer ?
#
loop_
_entity_poly.entity_id
_entity_poly.type
_entity_poly.pdbx_seq_one_letter_code
_entity_poly.pdbx_strand_id
1 'polypeptide(L)'
;YFNDAQRQATKDAGKIAGLEVLRIINEPTAAALAYGLDRKESKTIAVYDLGGGTFDITILEIDDGLFEVKSTNGDTFLGGEDFDLRIINYLADEFKKDQGIDLHKDPLALQRLKEAAEKAKIELSSAQETDINLPYITADSSGPKHLQIKLTRAKLESLVEDLIERTIGPCKMAVKDSKVPLDKITQVILVGGQTRMPKVQEVVKAYFGKDARHDVNPDEAVAIGAAIQGGVLAGDVKDVLLLDVTPLSLGIETLGGVMTKLIGKNTTIPTKASQVFSTADDNQSAVTIHVLQGEREIASANKSLGRFDLTDIPPASRGTPQIEVTFDIDANGILNVSAKNKATGKEQKIVIKAGSGLSEAEIQQMVKDAEVHADDDRKFHELIQVRNQADNLIHGVSKAIKDAGDKIT
;
A
#
# COMPACT_ATOMS: atom_id res chain seq x y z
N TYR A 1 0.61 5.07 -0.90
CA TYR A 1 0.26 3.73 -0.37
C TYR A 1 1.49 3.03 0.21
N PHE A 2 2.09 3.68 1.23
CA PHE A 2 3.31 3.16 1.85
C PHE A 2 3.01 2.00 2.81
N ASN A 3 3.84 0.97 2.76
CA ASN A 3 3.87 -0.10 3.75
C ASN A 3 4.60 0.34 5.03
N ASP A 4 4.59 -0.51 6.07
CA ASP A 4 5.17 -0.17 7.39
C ASP A 4 6.66 0.22 7.32
N ALA A 5 7.44 -0.45 6.46
CA ALA A 5 8.86 -0.13 6.29
C ALA A 5 9.08 1.24 5.63
N GLN A 6 8.27 1.57 4.62
CA GLN A 6 8.32 2.87 3.95
C GLN A 6 7.85 4.00 4.88
N ARG A 7 6.83 3.75 5.72
CA ARG A 7 6.38 4.68 6.77
C ARG A 7 7.49 4.96 7.79
N GLN A 8 8.14 3.91 8.28
CA GLN A 8 9.28 4.07 9.20
C GLN A 8 10.44 4.81 8.53
N ALA A 9 10.78 4.49 7.27
CA ALA A 9 11.83 5.17 6.52
C ALA A 9 11.52 6.68 6.34
N THR A 10 10.28 7.04 6.08
CA THR A 10 9.83 8.44 5.98
C THR A 10 10.03 9.18 7.31
N LYS A 11 9.65 8.55 8.42
CA LYS A 11 9.86 9.10 9.77
C LYS A 11 11.35 9.27 10.09
N ASP A 12 12.16 8.26 9.75
CA ASP A 12 13.61 8.29 9.98
C ASP A 12 14.30 9.33 9.11
N ALA A 13 13.86 9.53 7.85
CA ALA A 13 14.38 10.58 6.98
C ALA A 13 14.18 11.97 7.58
N GLY A 14 13.00 12.25 8.14
CA GLY A 14 12.73 13.49 8.84
C GLY A 14 13.67 13.70 10.03
N LYS A 15 13.91 12.65 10.84
CA LYS A 15 14.85 12.70 11.97
C LYS A 15 16.30 12.90 11.51
N ILE A 16 16.73 12.23 10.43
CA ILE A 16 18.06 12.40 9.84
C ILE A 16 18.28 13.84 9.38
N ALA A 17 17.21 14.46 8.83
CA ALA A 17 17.23 15.89 8.47
C ALA A 17 17.23 16.83 9.68
N GLY A 18 17.25 16.33 10.91
CA GLY A 18 17.26 17.11 12.14
C GLY A 18 15.88 17.64 12.59
N LEU A 19 14.79 17.10 12.02
CA LEU A 19 13.44 17.49 12.36
C LEU A 19 12.87 16.59 13.48
N GLU A 20 12.06 17.18 14.37
CA GLU A 20 11.21 16.41 15.27
C GLU A 20 9.96 15.99 14.51
N VAL A 21 9.84 14.68 14.22
CA VAL A 21 8.68 14.12 13.51
C VAL A 21 7.60 13.79 14.53
N LEU A 22 6.60 14.63 14.66
CA LEU A 22 5.46 14.44 15.56
C LEU A 22 4.52 13.34 15.05
N ARG A 23 4.25 13.32 13.72
CA ARG A 23 3.38 12.37 13.08
C ARG A 23 3.70 12.24 11.59
N ILE A 24 3.41 11.09 11.01
CA ILE A 24 3.24 10.92 9.56
C ILE A 24 1.75 10.75 9.26
N ILE A 25 1.32 11.22 8.09
CA ILE A 25 -0.08 11.17 7.64
C ILE A 25 -0.10 10.65 6.20
N ASN A 26 -1.11 9.86 5.85
CA ASN A 26 -1.29 9.42 4.48
C ASN A 26 -1.78 10.56 3.59
N GLU A 27 -1.24 10.65 2.37
CA GLU A 27 -1.55 11.71 1.41
C GLU A 27 -3.06 11.85 1.11
N PRO A 28 -3.82 10.76 0.80
CA PRO A 28 -5.25 10.87 0.53
C PRO A 28 -6.04 11.38 1.74
N THR A 29 -5.58 11.04 2.93
CA THR A 29 -6.23 11.51 4.16
C THR A 29 -5.93 12.98 4.42
N ALA A 30 -4.69 13.41 4.17
CA ALA A 30 -4.32 14.83 4.21
C ALA A 30 -5.15 15.63 3.19
N ALA A 31 -5.25 15.15 1.95
CA ALA A 31 -6.06 15.80 0.93
C ALA A 31 -7.54 15.91 1.35
N ALA A 32 -8.10 14.87 1.95
CA ALA A 32 -9.47 14.91 2.48
C ALA A 32 -9.66 16.00 3.55
N LEU A 33 -8.68 16.21 4.42
CA LEU A 33 -8.70 17.32 5.39
C LEU A 33 -8.78 18.68 4.70
N ALA A 34 -7.99 18.89 3.63
CA ALA A 34 -8.01 20.14 2.88
C ALA A 34 -9.38 20.45 2.26
N TYR A 35 -10.12 19.41 1.86
CA TYR A 35 -11.48 19.55 1.27
C TYR A 35 -12.62 19.58 2.29
N GLY A 36 -12.38 19.12 3.52
CA GLY A 36 -13.45 18.75 4.47
C GLY A 36 -13.68 19.66 5.64
N LEU A 37 -12.78 20.63 5.95
CA LEU A 37 -12.82 21.41 7.19
C LEU A 37 -14.09 22.26 7.39
N ASP A 38 -14.75 22.69 6.33
CA ASP A 38 -15.87 23.62 6.41
C ASP A 38 -17.25 22.93 6.48
N ARG A 39 -17.33 21.60 6.63
CA ARG A 39 -18.60 20.91 6.39
C ARG A 39 -18.93 19.87 7.48
N LYS A 40 -19.97 20.18 8.25
CA LYS A 40 -20.58 19.32 9.29
C LYS A 40 -21.51 18.23 8.75
N GLU A 41 -21.54 17.99 7.45
CA GLU A 41 -22.42 16.99 6.84
C GLU A 41 -21.72 15.66 6.71
N SER A 42 -22.40 14.57 7.08
CA SER A 42 -21.94 13.20 6.81
C SER A 42 -21.82 12.95 5.32
N LYS A 43 -20.63 12.53 4.86
CA LYS A 43 -20.31 12.31 3.45
C LYS A 43 -19.42 11.10 3.29
N THR A 44 -19.68 10.33 2.23
CA THR A 44 -18.70 9.36 1.74
C THR A 44 -18.02 9.94 0.51
N ILE A 45 -16.71 9.98 0.50
CA ILE A 45 -15.92 10.55 -0.58
C ILE A 45 -14.91 9.53 -1.13
N ALA A 46 -14.60 9.65 -2.42
CA ALA A 46 -13.47 8.98 -3.03
C ALA A 46 -12.35 10.00 -3.29
N VAL A 47 -11.15 9.71 -2.81
CA VAL A 47 -9.95 10.48 -3.13
C VAL A 47 -9.17 9.70 -4.17
N TYR A 48 -9.10 10.24 -5.38
CA TYR A 48 -8.38 9.69 -6.52
C TYR A 48 -7.10 10.50 -6.70
N ASP A 49 -5.98 9.92 -6.31
CA ASP A 49 -4.66 10.54 -6.31
C ASP A 49 -3.79 9.91 -7.40
N LEU A 50 -3.50 10.65 -8.46
CA LEU A 50 -2.60 10.26 -9.52
C LEU A 50 -1.47 11.29 -9.62
N GLY A 51 -0.37 10.96 -8.95
CA GLY A 51 0.82 11.78 -8.87
C GLY A 51 1.85 11.50 -9.98
N GLY A 52 3.10 11.82 -9.71
CA GLY A 52 4.21 11.61 -10.64
C GLY A 52 4.62 10.14 -10.78
N GLY A 53 4.53 9.34 -9.72
CA GLY A 53 5.01 7.96 -9.69
C GLY A 53 4.02 6.93 -9.16
N THR A 54 2.96 7.36 -8.47
CA THR A 54 1.98 6.46 -7.83
C THR A 54 0.56 6.86 -8.16
N PHE A 55 -0.32 5.86 -8.11
CA PHE A 55 -1.77 6.02 -8.12
C PHE A 55 -2.36 5.48 -6.83
N ASP A 56 -3.19 6.27 -6.17
CA ASP A 56 -3.89 5.88 -4.94
C ASP A 56 -5.38 6.21 -5.05
N ILE A 57 -6.21 5.31 -4.55
CA ILE A 57 -7.65 5.49 -4.40
C ILE A 57 -8.07 5.15 -2.98
N THR A 58 -8.72 6.08 -2.30
CA THR A 58 -9.18 5.92 -0.92
C THR A 58 -10.65 6.27 -0.82
N ILE A 59 -11.42 5.39 -0.19
CA ILE A 59 -12.80 5.64 0.18
C ILE A 59 -12.84 5.98 1.66
N LEU A 60 -13.40 7.12 2.00
CA LEU A 60 -13.50 7.56 3.38
C LEU A 60 -14.86 8.20 3.69
N GLU A 61 -15.26 8.11 4.94
CA GLU A 61 -16.42 8.80 5.48
C GLU A 61 -15.98 10.01 6.31
N ILE A 62 -16.73 11.08 6.16
CA ILE A 62 -16.58 12.29 6.97
C ILE A 62 -17.90 12.45 7.73
N ASP A 63 -17.83 12.51 9.06
CA ASP A 63 -19.00 12.70 9.91
C ASP A 63 -18.63 13.60 11.11
N ASP A 64 -19.20 14.79 11.16
CA ASP A 64 -18.98 15.79 12.24
C ASP A 64 -17.51 15.95 12.69
N GLY A 65 -16.60 16.12 11.72
CA GLY A 65 -15.16 16.27 11.97
C GLY A 65 -14.37 14.97 12.16
N LEU A 66 -15.05 13.82 12.16
CA LEU A 66 -14.41 12.51 12.10
C LEU A 66 -14.16 12.13 10.64
N PHE A 67 -12.90 11.85 10.31
CA PHE A 67 -12.45 11.34 9.01
C PHE A 67 -12.04 9.88 9.18
N GLU A 68 -12.86 8.98 8.68
CA GLU A 68 -12.62 7.53 8.77
C GLU A 68 -12.36 6.93 7.41
N VAL A 69 -11.15 6.39 7.20
CA VAL A 69 -10.83 5.62 5.99
C VAL A 69 -11.54 4.28 6.06
N LYS A 70 -12.32 3.94 5.02
CA LYS A 70 -13.01 2.66 4.89
C LYS A 70 -12.18 1.65 4.11
N SER A 71 -11.50 2.10 3.08
CA SER A 71 -10.59 1.28 2.28
C SER A 71 -9.61 2.14 1.52
N THR A 72 -8.48 1.55 1.18
CA THR A 72 -7.48 2.12 0.28
C THR A 72 -6.96 1.05 -0.67
N ASN A 73 -6.62 1.46 -1.89
CA ASN A 73 -6.00 0.61 -2.91
C ASN A 73 -5.20 1.52 -3.85
N GLY A 74 -4.34 0.97 -4.72
CA GLY A 74 -3.54 1.81 -5.60
C GLY A 74 -2.62 1.01 -6.53
N ASP A 75 -1.68 1.72 -7.16
CA ASP A 75 -0.60 1.19 -7.99
C ASP A 75 0.64 2.07 -7.81
N THR A 76 1.68 1.58 -7.14
CA THR A 76 2.92 2.33 -6.87
C THR A 76 3.86 2.44 -8.06
N PHE A 77 3.52 1.83 -9.19
CA PHE A 77 4.24 1.92 -10.46
C PHE A 77 3.34 2.47 -11.57
N LEU A 78 2.49 3.43 -11.23
CA LEU A 78 1.61 4.12 -12.17
C LEU A 78 1.52 5.59 -11.82
N GLY A 79 2.16 6.43 -12.59
CA GLY A 79 2.16 7.87 -12.39
C GLY A 79 2.55 8.65 -13.62
N GLY A 80 2.64 9.97 -13.51
CA GLY A 80 2.95 10.89 -14.60
C GLY A 80 4.24 10.57 -15.33
N GLU A 81 5.23 9.96 -14.68
CA GLU A 81 6.48 9.52 -15.32
C GLU A 81 6.25 8.41 -16.35
N ASP A 82 5.28 7.53 -16.15
CA ASP A 82 4.93 6.49 -17.14
C ASP A 82 4.29 7.13 -18.37
N PHE A 83 3.48 8.19 -18.17
CA PHE A 83 2.90 8.97 -19.26
C PHE A 83 4.01 9.70 -20.06
N ASP A 84 4.98 10.30 -19.38
CA ASP A 84 6.13 10.92 -20.01
C ASP A 84 6.94 9.93 -20.82
N LEU A 85 7.17 8.72 -20.29
CA LEU A 85 7.88 7.65 -20.98
C LEU A 85 7.20 7.25 -22.30
N ARG A 86 5.86 7.21 -22.34
CA ARG A 86 5.12 6.97 -23.59
C ARG A 86 5.38 8.04 -24.62
N ILE A 87 5.44 9.32 -24.21
CA ILE A 87 5.76 10.43 -25.10
C ILE A 87 7.23 10.34 -25.56
N ILE A 88 8.18 10.09 -24.64
CA ILE A 88 9.60 9.93 -24.96
C ILE A 88 9.80 8.86 -26.03
N ASN A 89 9.21 7.67 -25.82
CA ASN A 89 9.32 6.58 -26.77
C ASN A 89 8.71 6.95 -28.13
N TYR A 90 7.55 7.58 -28.14
CA TYR A 90 6.93 8.06 -29.37
C TYR A 90 7.83 9.04 -30.14
N LEU A 91 8.41 10.03 -29.46
CA LEU A 91 9.30 11.01 -30.06
C LEU A 91 10.59 10.37 -30.61
N ALA A 92 11.19 9.45 -29.84
CA ALA A 92 12.39 8.75 -30.26
C ALA A 92 12.14 7.81 -31.44
N ASP A 93 10.99 7.14 -31.49
CA ASP A 93 10.61 6.27 -32.61
C ASP A 93 10.32 7.07 -33.89
N GLU A 94 9.61 8.20 -33.78
CA GLU A 94 9.37 9.08 -34.93
C GLU A 94 10.69 9.66 -35.47
N PHE A 95 11.58 10.09 -34.58
CA PHE A 95 12.90 10.57 -35.00
C PHE A 95 13.73 9.47 -35.66
N LYS A 96 13.68 8.26 -35.16
CA LYS A 96 14.37 7.11 -35.76
C LYS A 96 13.82 6.76 -37.14
N LYS A 97 12.51 6.86 -37.35
CA LYS A 97 11.89 6.69 -38.68
C LYS A 97 12.35 7.73 -39.67
N ASP A 98 12.47 8.99 -39.24
CA ASP A 98 12.83 10.13 -40.07
C ASP A 98 14.34 10.22 -40.35
N GLN A 99 15.19 10.08 -39.31
CA GLN A 99 16.63 10.32 -39.34
C GLN A 99 17.49 9.06 -39.26
N GLY A 100 16.89 7.88 -39.01
CA GLY A 100 17.62 6.62 -38.85
C GLY A 100 18.43 6.48 -37.56
N ILE A 101 18.35 7.44 -36.64
CA ILE A 101 19.14 7.51 -35.40
C ILE A 101 18.25 7.15 -34.21
N ASP A 102 18.75 6.27 -33.37
CA ASP A 102 18.07 5.83 -32.16
C ASP A 102 18.49 6.69 -30.93
N LEU A 103 17.63 7.61 -30.54
CA LEU A 103 17.89 8.55 -29.43
C LEU A 103 17.91 7.87 -28.06
N HIS A 104 17.39 6.66 -27.91
CA HIS A 104 17.48 5.89 -26.65
C HIS A 104 18.94 5.55 -26.27
N LYS A 105 19.86 5.61 -27.20
CA LYS A 105 21.29 5.34 -26.98
C LYS A 105 22.11 6.56 -26.59
N ASP A 106 21.49 7.75 -26.60
CA ASP A 106 22.13 9.02 -26.27
C ASP A 106 21.54 9.58 -24.95
N PRO A 107 22.26 9.49 -23.81
CA PRO A 107 21.77 9.97 -22.53
C PRO A 107 21.44 11.47 -22.50
N LEU A 108 22.16 12.30 -23.26
CA LEU A 108 21.89 13.74 -23.32
C LEU A 108 20.61 14.02 -24.12
N ALA A 109 20.41 13.30 -25.23
CA ALA A 109 19.15 13.37 -25.97
C ALA A 109 17.96 12.90 -25.13
N LEU A 110 18.11 11.78 -24.40
CA LEU A 110 17.05 11.28 -23.50
C LEU A 110 16.66 12.30 -22.43
N GLN A 111 17.64 12.98 -21.81
CA GLN A 111 17.32 14.01 -20.81
C GLN A 111 16.51 15.15 -21.41
N ARG A 112 16.87 15.62 -22.60
CA ARG A 112 16.14 16.67 -23.32
C ARG A 112 14.75 16.20 -23.76
N LEU A 113 14.62 14.92 -24.17
CA LEU A 113 13.33 14.32 -24.50
C LEU A 113 12.43 14.24 -23.26
N LYS A 114 12.97 13.88 -22.09
CA LYS A 114 12.22 13.83 -20.84
C LYS A 114 11.62 15.20 -20.48
N GLU A 115 12.45 16.25 -20.50
CA GLU A 115 12.00 17.62 -20.21
C GLU A 115 10.93 18.10 -21.21
N ALA A 116 11.13 17.80 -22.50
CA ALA A 116 10.18 18.18 -23.55
C ALA A 116 8.87 17.39 -23.48
N ALA A 117 8.92 16.11 -23.13
CA ALA A 117 7.76 15.25 -22.97
C ALA A 117 6.88 15.71 -21.81
N GLU A 118 7.47 15.95 -20.63
CA GLU A 118 6.76 16.46 -19.47
C GLU A 118 6.10 17.82 -19.77
N LYS A 119 6.86 18.75 -20.37
CA LYS A 119 6.33 20.05 -20.77
C LYS A 119 5.15 19.91 -21.74
N ALA A 120 5.29 19.08 -22.78
CA ALA A 120 4.22 18.84 -23.75
C ALA A 120 2.98 18.21 -23.10
N LYS A 121 3.16 17.24 -22.18
CA LYS A 121 2.06 16.65 -21.41
C LYS A 121 1.30 17.72 -20.62
N ILE A 122 2.00 18.61 -19.93
CA ILE A 122 1.40 19.70 -19.15
C ILE A 122 0.64 20.66 -20.06
N GLU A 123 1.24 21.09 -21.17
CA GLU A 123 0.60 21.99 -22.15
C GLU A 123 -0.68 21.38 -22.75
N LEU A 124 -0.66 20.08 -23.06
CA LEU A 124 -1.82 19.36 -23.62
C LEU A 124 -2.96 19.14 -22.62
N SER A 125 -2.77 19.44 -21.35
CA SER A 125 -3.89 19.50 -20.39
C SER A 125 -4.83 20.67 -20.66
N SER A 126 -4.34 21.76 -21.27
CA SER A 126 -5.13 22.95 -21.64
C SER A 126 -5.24 23.16 -23.15
N ALA A 127 -4.17 22.87 -23.91
CA ALA A 127 -4.14 23.02 -25.37
C ALA A 127 -4.57 21.74 -26.10
N GLN A 128 -4.99 21.86 -27.38
CA GLN A 128 -5.33 20.71 -28.23
C GLN A 128 -4.10 20.15 -28.97
N GLU A 129 -3.07 20.96 -29.13
CA GLU A 129 -1.80 20.60 -29.77
C GLU A 129 -0.65 21.41 -29.20
N THR A 130 0.56 20.87 -29.28
CA THR A 130 1.80 21.57 -28.93
C THR A 130 2.92 21.21 -29.91
N ASP A 131 3.86 22.11 -30.09
CA ASP A 131 5.05 21.91 -30.94
C ASP A 131 6.26 21.59 -30.07
N ILE A 132 6.82 20.39 -30.26
CA ILE A 132 8.05 19.96 -29.60
C ILE A 132 9.21 20.23 -30.55
N ASN A 133 10.06 21.20 -30.20
CA ASN A 133 11.22 21.62 -30.98
C ASN A 133 12.50 21.49 -30.15
N LEU A 134 13.34 20.53 -30.53
CA LEU A 134 14.63 20.26 -29.90
C LEU A 134 15.75 20.40 -30.94
N PRO A 135 16.25 21.62 -31.15
CA PRO A 135 17.36 21.88 -32.09
C PRO A 135 18.65 21.21 -31.53
N TYR A 136 19.47 20.68 -32.44
CA TYR A 136 20.74 20.04 -32.11
C TYR A 136 20.57 18.90 -31.06
N ILE A 137 19.56 18.06 -31.29
CA ILE A 137 19.26 16.93 -30.35
C ILE A 137 20.38 15.89 -30.39
N THR A 138 20.96 15.66 -31.57
CA THR A 138 22.12 14.79 -31.80
C THR A 138 22.85 15.20 -33.08
N ALA A 139 23.93 14.49 -33.45
CA ALA A 139 24.65 14.70 -34.69
C ALA A 139 25.16 13.37 -35.26
N ASP A 140 25.31 13.33 -36.60
CA ASP A 140 25.98 12.23 -37.30
C ASP A 140 27.03 12.78 -38.29
N SER A 141 27.54 11.94 -39.19
CA SER A 141 28.54 12.34 -40.18
C SER A 141 28.05 13.38 -41.17
N SER A 142 26.75 13.58 -41.32
CA SER A 142 26.12 14.60 -42.17
C SER A 142 25.88 15.93 -41.44
N GLY A 143 26.16 16.00 -40.14
CA GLY A 143 26.02 17.19 -39.31
C GLY A 143 24.96 17.08 -38.19
N PRO A 144 24.59 18.24 -37.62
CA PRO A 144 23.63 18.28 -36.53
C PRO A 144 22.23 17.90 -37.00
N LYS A 145 21.48 17.24 -36.11
CA LYS A 145 20.10 16.83 -36.32
C LYS A 145 19.17 17.53 -35.32
N HIS A 146 17.95 17.79 -35.78
CA HIS A 146 16.94 18.54 -35.05
C HIS A 146 15.67 17.67 -34.95
N LEU A 147 15.00 17.66 -33.81
CA LEU A 147 13.68 17.07 -33.66
C LEU A 147 12.65 18.19 -33.68
N GLN A 148 11.68 18.08 -34.55
CA GLN A 148 10.52 18.97 -34.61
C GLN A 148 9.28 18.12 -34.88
N ILE A 149 8.43 17.97 -33.84
CA ILE A 149 7.22 17.14 -33.89
C ILE A 149 6.07 17.93 -33.29
N LYS A 150 4.94 17.92 -33.97
CA LYS A 150 3.67 18.41 -33.45
C LYS A 150 2.98 17.25 -32.75
N LEU A 151 2.66 17.41 -31.47
CA LEU A 151 1.91 16.44 -30.68
C LEU A 151 0.51 16.99 -30.39
N THR A 152 -0.52 16.20 -30.70
CA THR A 152 -1.92 16.52 -30.39
C THR A 152 -2.35 15.83 -29.09
N ARG A 153 -3.35 16.43 -28.41
CA ARG A 153 -3.98 15.81 -27.23
C ARG A 153 -4.55 14.43 -27.56
N ALA A 154 -5.23 14.27 -28.69
CA ALA A 154 -5.78 12.99 -29.13
C ALA A 154 -4.69 11.93 -29.32
N LYS A 155 -3.51 12.31 -29.84
CA LYS A 155 -2.38 11.40 -29.95
C LYS A 155 -1.83 11.01 -28.58
N LEU A 156 -1.64 11.99 -27.67
CA LEU A 156 -1.24 11.71 -26.30
C LEU A 156 -2.21 10.73 -25.63
N GLU A 157 -3.52 11.01 -25.68
CA GLU A 157 -4.56 10.15 -25.09
C GLU A 157 -4.47 8.71 -25.62
N SER A 158 -4.26 8.54 -26.93
CA SER A 158 -4.08 7.21 -27.52
C SER A 158 -2.80 6.46 -27.08
N LEU A 159 -1.75 7.20 -26.71
CA LEU A 159 -0.48 6.62 -26.23
C LEU A 159 -0.59 6.11 -24.77
N VAL A 160 -1.52 6.67 -23.98
CA VAL A 160 -1.60 6.45 -22.53
C VAL A 160 -2.94 5.86 -22.09
N GLU A 161 -3.80 5.46 -23.01
CA GLU A 161 -5.13 4.93 -22.72
C GLU A 161 -5.08 3.75 -21.75
N ASP A 162 -4.18 2.80 -22.00
CA ASP A 162 -3.97 1.62 -21.12
C ASP A 162 -3.52 2.00 -19.71
N LEU A 163 -2.71 3.07 -19.56
CA LEU A 163 -2.28 3.56 -18.24
C LEU A 163 -3.46 4.15 -17.45
N ILE A 164 -4.34 4.87 -18.12
CA ILE A 164 -5.55 5.43 -17.49
C ILE A 164 -6.50 4.31 -17.11
N GLU A 165 -6.73 3.33 -17.97
CA GLU A 165 -7.60 2.18 -17.70
C GLU A 165 -7.10 1.35 -16.51
N ARG A 166 -5.78 1.22 -16.32
CA ARG A 166 -5.18 0.55 -15.16
C ARG A 166 -5.65 1.12 -13.82
N THR A 167 -5.99 2.39 -13.73
CA THR A 167 -6.49 3.01 -12.48
C THR A 167 -7.86 2.49 -12.06
N ILE A 168 -8.66 2.00 -12.99
CA ILE A 168 -10.05 1.56 -12.72
C ILE A 168 -10.10 0.23 -11.96
N GLY A 169 -9.10 -0.64 -12.15
CA GLY A 169 -8.98 -1.88 -11.36
C GLY A 169 -8.93 -1.61 -9.85
N PRO A 170 -7.94 -0.85 -9.36
CA PRO A 170 -7.86 -0.43 -7.96
C PRO A 170 -9.11 0.33 -7.47
N CYS A 171 -9.74 1.18 -8.31
CA CYS A 171 -11.00 1.85 -7.93
C CYS A 171 -12.11 0.85 -7.60
N LYS A 172 -12.29 -0.18 -8.45
CA LYS A 172 -13.28 -1.24 -8.20
C LYS A 172 -12.99 -2.01 -6.92
N MET A 173 -11.71 -2.31 -6.66
CA MET A 173 -11.29 -3.01 -5.45
C MET A 173 -11.55 -2.16 -4.20
N ALA A 174 -11.17 -0.88 -4.21
CA ALA A 174 -11.41 0.02 -3.08
C ALA A 174 -12.90 0.16 -2.77
N VAL A 175 -13.76 0.33 -3.78
CA VAL A 175 -15.22 0.38 -3.58
C VAL A 175 -15.76 -0.92 -3.00
N LYS A 176 -15.32 -2.08 -3.52
CA LYS A 176 -15.71 -3.40 -2.98
C LYS A 176 -15.30 -3.56 -1.52
N ASP A 177 -14.05 -3.25 -1.20
CA ASP A 177 -13.46 -3.42 0.14
C ASP A 177 -14.07 -2.47 1.17
N SER A 178 -14.45 -1.25 0.76
CA SER A 178 -15.13 -0.27 1.62
C SER A 178 -16.50 -0.73 2.10
N LYS A 179 -17.13 -1.69 1.38
CA LYS A 179 -18.52 -2.12 1.57
C LYS A 179 -19.53 -0.99 1.37
N VAL A 180 -19.11 0.13 0.82
CA VAL A 180 -19.98 1.27 0.48
C VAL A 180 -20.44 1.12 -0.97
N PRO A 181 -21.75 1.11 -1.25
CA PRO A 181 -22.26 1.10 -2.62
C PRO A 181 -21.75 2.32 -3.42
N LEU A 182 -21.43 2.13 -4.70
CA LEU A 182 -20.86 3.18 -5.56
C LEU A 182 -21.75 4.44 -5.62
N ASP A 183 -23.06 4.28 -5.61
CA ASP A 183 -24.04 5.39 -5.63
C ASP A 183 -24.04 6.20 -4.33
N LYS A 184 -23.55 5.63 -3.23
CA LYS A 184 -23.43 6.29 -1.92
C LYS A 184 -22.17 7.13 -1.80
N ILE A 185 -21.18 6.95 -2.66
CA ILE A 185 -20.03 7.87 -2.75
C ILE A 185 -20.57 9.20 -3.27
N THR A 186 -20.59 10.21 -2.40
CA THR A 186 -21.25 11.49 -2.69
C THR A 186 -20.37 12.45 -3.47
N GLN A 187 -19.06 12.35 -3.31
CA GLN A 187 -18.08 13.25 -3.93
C GLN A 187 -16.84 12.47 -4.37
N VAL A 188 -16.19 12.97 -5.42
CA VAL A 188 -14.87 12.51 -5.87
C VAL A 188 -13.91 13.69 -5.82
N ILE A 189 -12.76 13.50 -5.23
CA ILE A 189 -11.69 14.49 -5.09
C ILE A 189 -10.52 14.03 -5.94
N LEU A 190 -9.99 14.91 -6.77
CA LEU A 190 -8.79 14.66 -7.57
C LEU A 190 -7.57 15.29 -6.89
N VAL A 191 -6.52 14.49 -6.76
CA VAL A 191 -5.24 14.85 -6.17
C VAL A 191 -4.12 14.40 -7.10
N GLY A 192 -2.99 15.11 -7.06
CA GLY A 192 -1.83 14.85 -7.92
C GLY A 192 -1.91 15.52 -9.28
N GLY A 193 -0.77 15.97 -9.79
CA GLY A 193 -0.68 16.77 -11.02
C GLY A 193 -1.18 16.07 -12.27
N GLN A 194 -1.07 14.72 -12.32
CA GLN A 194 -1.52 13.93 -13.47
C GLN A 194 -3.05 13.93 -13.64
N THR A 195 -3.81 14.19 -12.57
CA THR A 195 -5.28 14.31 -12.61
C THR A 195 -5.77 15.54 -13.38
N ARG A 196 -4.87 16.48 -13.73
CA ARG A 196 -5.20 17.63 -14.59
C ARG A 196 -5.50 17.23 -16.04
N MET A 197 -5.07 16.04 -16.46
CA MET A 197 -5.31 15.52 -17.79
C MET A 197 -6.81 15.32 -18.04
N PRO A 198 -7.41 15.93 -19.11
CA PRO A 198 -8.86 15.84 -19.36
C PRO A 198 -9.38 14.41 -19.49
N LYS A 199 -8.62 13.52 -20.12
CA LYS A 199 -9.01 12.10 -20.28
C LYS A 199 -9.07 11.36 -18.94
N VAL A 200 -8.21 11.66 -17.98
CA VAL A 200 -8.29 11.11 -16.62
C VAL A 200 -9.60 11.55 -15.94
N GLN A 201 -9.94 12.85 -16.04
CA GLN A 201 -11.17 13.40 -15.46
C GLN A 201 -12.42 12.75 -16.07
N GLU A 202 -12.41 12.55 -17.40
CA GLU A 202 -13.49 11.89 -18.14
C GLU A 202 -13.71 10.45 -17.64
N VAL A 203 -12.63 9.66 -17.53
CA VAL A 203 -12.68 8.26 -17.08
C VAL A 203 -13.15 8.16 -15.63
N VAL A 204 -12.65 9.03 -14.75
CA VAL A 204 -13.10 9.11 -13.36
C VAL A 204 -14.58 9.46 -13.28
N LYS A 205 -15.04 10.45 -14.03
CA LYS A 205 -16.45 10.82 -14.12
C LYS A 205 -17.32 9.67 -14.63
N ALA A 206 -16.87 8.98 -15.67
CA ALA A 206 -17.58 7.83 -16.23
C ALA A 206 -17.73 6.69 -15.22
N TYR A 207 -16.68 6.40 -14.43
CA TYR A 207 -16.72 5.34 -13.43
C TYR A 207 -17.57 5.69 -12.22
N PHE A 208 -17.39 6.87 -11.61
CA PHE A 208 -18.11 7.27 -10.40
C PHE A 208 -19.51 7.89 -10.69
N GLY A 209 -19.81 8.21 -11.94
CA GLY A 209 -21.07 8.85 -12.33
C GLY A 209 -21.24 10.28 -11.82
N LYS A 210 -20.12 10.95 -11.45
CA LYS A 210 -20.13 12.28 -10.81
C LYS A 210 -18.96 13.11 -11.32
N ASP A 211 -19.13 14.42 -11.38
CA ASP A 211 -18.02 15.35 -11.61
C ASP A 211 -17.13 15.40 -10.37
N ALA A 212 -15.83 15.36 -10.61
CA ALA A 212 -14.86 15.54 -9.54
C ALA A 212 -14.80 17.00 -9.09
N ARG A 213 -14.44 17.20 -7.82
CA ARG A 213 -14.25 18.55 -7.26
C ARG A 213 -12.90 19.13 -7.68
N HIS A 214 -12.89 20.43 -7.93
CA HIS A 214 -11.73 21.21 -8.37
C HIS A 214 -11.48 22.46 -7.52
N ASP A 215 -12.14 22.60 -6.39
CA ASP A 215 -12.09 23.78 -5.51
C ASP A 215 -10.81 23.85 -4.66
N VAL A 216 -10.03 22.79 -4.59
CA VAL A 216 -8.68 22.79 -4.03
C VAL A 216 -7.69 22.44 -5.14
N ASN A 217 -6.55 23.10 -5.15
CA ASN A 217 -5.48 22.81 -6.11
C ASN A 217 -4.96 21.37 -5.85
N PRO A 218 -5.03 20.45 -6.83
CA PRO A 218 -4.62 19.07 -6.65
C PRO A 218 -3.12 18.92 -6.32
N ASP A 219 -2.28 19.90 -6.65
CA ASP A 219 -0.85 19.90 -6.32
C ASP A 219 -0.58 20.35 -4.87
N GLU A 220 -1.53 21.04 -4.22
CA GLU A 220 -1.38 21.63 -2.89
C GLU A 220 -2.23 20.93 -1.83
N ALA A 221 -3.22 20.14 -2.23
CA ALA A 221 -4.19 19.54 -1.32
C ALA A 221 -3.55 18.74 -0.18
N VAL A 222 -2.51 17.96 -0.47
CA VAL A 222 -1.78 17.17 0.52
C VAL A 222 -1.04 18.08 1.50
N ALA A 223 -0.34 19.10 1.01
CA ALA A 223 0.42 20.04 1.85
C ALA A 223 -0.50 20.85 2.76
N ILE A 224 -1.64 21.31 2.25
CA ILE A 224 -2.67 22.02 3.03
C ILE A 224 -3.22 21.09 4.12
N GLY A 225 -3.58 19.85 3.78
CA GLY A 225 -4.07 18.88 4.75
C GLY A 225 -3.04 18.52 5.82
N ALA A 226 -1.77 18.39 5.44
CA ALA A 226 -0.67 18.16 6.38
C ALA A 226 -0.52 19.36 7.36
N ALA A 227 -0.63 20.60 6.86
CA ALA A 227 -0.60 21.79 7.68
C ALA A 227 -1.78 21.85 8.67
N ILE A 228 -2.99 21.47 8.22
CA ILE A 228 -4.18 21.36 9.08
C ILE A 228 -3.93 20.30 10.19
N GLN A 229 -3.39 19.13 9.85
CA GLN A 229 -3.04 18.12 10.84
C GLN A 229 -1.99 18.63 11.84
N GLY A 230 -1.03 19.43 11.38
CA GLY A 230 -0.09 20.14 12.24
C GLY A 230 -0.80 21.04 13.25
N GLY A 231 -1.78 21.81 12.81
CA GLY A 231 -2.63 22.65 13.66
C GLY A 231 -3.47 21.84 14.66
N VAL A 232 -3.95 20.64 14.26
CA VAL A 232 -4.64 19.71 15.17
C VAL A 232 -3.69 19.23 16.28
N LEU A 233 -2.47 18.83 15.92
CA LEU A 233 -1.45 18.39 16.89
C LEU A 233 -0.99 19.50 17.81
N ALA A 234 -0.94 20.74 17.33
CA ALA A 234 -0.62 21.93 18.14
C ALA A 234 -1.79 22.39 19.04
N GLY A 235 -3.02 21.90 18.79
CA GLY A 235 -4.22 22.30 19.52
C GLY A 235 -4.90 23.56 18.97
N ASP A 236 -4.41 24.09 17.85
CA ASP A 236 -4.98 25.28 17.18
C ASP A 236 -6.26 24.96 16.42
N VAL A 237 -6.34 23.75 15.87
CA VAL A 237 -7.52 23.19 15.19
C VAL A 237 -8.17 22.16 16.10
N LYS A 238 -9.45 22.35 16.39
CA LYS A 238 -10.25 21.47 17.25
C LYS A 238 -11.31 20.73 16.42
N ASP A 239 -11.86 19.69 17.01
CA ASP A 239 -12.98 18.92 16.44
C ASP A 239 -12.65 18.23 15.11
N VAL A 240 -11.39 17.81 14.92
CA VAL A 240 -10.94 16.97 13.81
C VAL A 240 -10.27 15.73 14.37
N LEU A 241 -10.79 14.55 14.00
CA LEU A 241 -10.21 13.24 14.32
C LEU A 241 -10.01 12.45 13.04
N LEU A 242 -8.78 11.98 12.84
CA LEU A 242 -8.37 11.21 11.68
C LEU A 242 -8.13 9.75 12.06
N LEU A 243 -8.84 8.84 11.41
CA LEU A 243 -8.66 7.40 11.52
C LEU A 243 -8.29 6.81 10.16
N ASP A 244 -7.16 6.13 10.11
CA ASP A 244 -6.63 5.44 8.93
C ASP A 244 -6.78 3.91 9.09
N VAL A 245 -6.41 3.13 8.07
CA VAL A 245 -6.54 1.68 8.06
C VAL A 245 -5.26 0.97 7.61
N THR A 246 -5.13 -0.29 8.03
CA THR A 246 -4.06 -1.17 7.56
C THR A 246 -4.30 -1.59 6.10
N PRO A 247 -3.27 -1.56 5.22
CA PRO A 247 -3.43 -1.93 3.81
C PRO A 247 -3.57 -3.44 3.58
N LEU A 248 -2.97 -4.26 4.44
CA LEU A 248 -2.97 -5.73 4.39
C LEU A 248 -3.13 -6.32 5.77
N SER A 249 -3.57 -7.59 5.82
CA SER A 249 -3.62 -8.37 7.06
C SER A 249 -2.21 -8.63 7.59
N LEU A 250 -2.11 -8.63 8.92
CA LEU A 250 -0.90 -8.88 9.69
C LEU A 250 -1.09 -10.09 10.59
N GLY A 251 -0.09 -10.93 10.67
CA GLY A 251 -0.18 -12.16 11.47
C GLY A 251 1.17 -12.83 11.69
N ILE A 252 1.13 -14.05 12.19
CA ILE A 252 2.31 -14.88 12.41
C ILE A 252 2.15 -16.24 11.74
N GLU A 253 3.31 -16.86 11.44
CA GLU A 253 3.35 -18.27 11.07
C GLU A 253 3.06 -19.16 12.27
N THR A 254 2.17 -20.13 12.11
CA THR A 254 1.80 -21.12 13.12
C THR A 254 2.07 -22.53 12.61
N LEU A 255 1.87 -23.51 13.49
CA LEU A 255 2.14 -24.92 13.22
C LEU A 255 1.52 -25.40 11.90
N GLY A 256 2.36 -25.98 11.03
CA GLY A 256 1.96 -26.47 9.71
C GLY A 256 2.17 -25.45 8.59
N GLY A 257 2.85 -24.32 8.84
CA GLY A 257 3.14 -23.29 7.83
C GLY A 257 1.91 -22.45 7.45
N VAL A 258 0.97 -22.29 8.37
CA VAL A 258 -0.26 -21.51 8.20
C VAL A 258 -0.04 -20.09 8.74
N MET A 259 -0.56 -19.08 8.05
CA MET A 259 -0.62 -17.71 8.56
C MET A 259 -1.86 -17.54 9.46
N THR A 260 -1.64 -17.27 10.73
CA THR A 260 -2.70 -16.86 11.66
C THR A 260 -2.75 -15.34 11.72
N LYS A 261 -3.84 -14.75 11.20
CA LYS A 261 -4.06 -13.30 11.17
C LYS A 261 -4.46 -12.80 12.56
N LEU A 262 -3.76 -11.77 13.05
CA LEU A 262 -4.10 -11.05 14.29
C LEU A 262 -4.82 -9.74 13.98
N ILE A 263 -4.42 -9.05 12.93
CA ILE A 263 -5.05 -7.80 12.47
C ILE A 263 -5.45 -8.00 11.00
N GLY A 264 -6.72 -7.81 10.69
CA GLY A 264 -7.24 -7.92 9.33
C GLY A 264 -6.95 -6.69 8.47
N LYS A 265 -6.91 -6.86 7.15
CA LYS A 265 -6.89 -5.76 6.17
C LYS A 265 -8.02 -4.77 6.44
N ASN A 266 -7.76 -3.48 6.22
CA ASN A 266 -8.68 -2.37 6.44
C ASN A 266 -9.15 -2.24 7.91
N THR A 267 -8.34 -2.69 8.87
CA THR A 267 -8.57 -2.40 10.29
C THR A 267 -8.13 -0.97 10.61
N THR A 268 -9.00 -0.20 11.24
CA THR A 268 -8.73 1.17 11.68
C THR A 268 -7.53 1.23 12.62
N ILE A 269 -6.65 2.19 12.43
CA ILE A 269 -5.47 2.45 13.26
C ILE A 269 -5.59 3.81 13.98
N PRO A 270 -5.00 3.97 15.20
CA PRO A 270 -4.19 2.98 15.92
C PRO A 270 -5.01 1.79 16.42
N THR A 271 -4.37 0.62 16.47
CA THR A 271 -5.03 -0.61 16.94
C THR A 271 -4.06 -1.56 17.64
N LYS A 272 -4.60 -2.40 18.49
CA LYS A 272 -3.84 -3.42 19.21
C LYS A 272 -4.62 -4.73 19.25
N ALA A 273 -3.95 -5.82 18.90
CA ALA A 273 -4.51 -7.15 18.96
C ALA A 273 -3.53 -8.10 19.65
N SER A 274 -4.05 -9.00 20.48
CA SER A 274 -3.26 -10.00 21.19
C SER A 274 -3.92 -11.37 21.08
N GLN A 275 -3.09 -12.41 20.91
CA GLN A 275 -3.55 -13.78 20.89
C GLN A 275 -2.54 -14.68 21.64
N VAL A 276 -3.05 -15.70 22.34
CA VAL A 276 -2.21 -16.64 23.06
C VAL A 276 -1.95 -17.85 22.18
N PHE A 277 -0.67 -18.18 22.05
CA PHE A 277 -0.15 -19.36 21.36
C PHE A 277 0.57 -20.27 22.35
N SER A 278 1.04 -21.41 21.88
CA SER A 278 1.77 -22.35 22.70
C SER A 278 2.91 -23.02 21.93
N THR A 279 3.68 -23.88 22.63
CA THR A 279 4.74 -24.67 22.04
C THR A 279 4.20 -25.83 21.20
N ALA A 280 4.92 -26.18 20.13
CA ALA A 280 4.60 -27.30 19.23
C ALA A 280 5.17 -28.65 19.74
N ASP A 281 6.27 -28.61 20.52
CA ASP A 281 6.99 -29.76 20.99
C ASP A 281 7.10 -29.77 22.52
N ASP A 282 7.30 -30.96 23.09
CA ASP A 282 7.57 -31.13 24.52
C ASP A 282 8.94 -30.54 24.88
N ASN A 283 9.01 -29.88 26.04
CA ASN A 283 10.22 -29.23 26.55
C ASN A 283 10.88 -28.24 25.58
N GLN A 284 10.10 -27.63 24.70
CA GLN A 284 10.58 -26.60 23.80
C GLN A 284 11.02 -25.36 24.60
N SER A 285 12.28 -25.00 24.53
CA SER A 285 12.89 -23.91 25.33
C SER A 285 12.79 -22.52 24.66
N ALA A 286 12.40 -22.46 23.39
CA ALA A 286 12.23 -21.23 22.64
C ALA A 286 11.12 -21.34 21.59
N VAL A 287 10.48 -20.22 21.25
CA VAL A 287 9.55 -20.11 20.10
C VAL A 287 10.02 -18.99 19.19
N THR A 288 10.03 -19.27 17.90
CA THR A 288 10.29 -18.25 16.87
C THR A 288 8.98 -17.59 16.45
N ILE A 289 8.90 -16.28 16.60
CA ILE A 289 7.79 -15.48 16.11
C ILE A 289 8.17 -14.96 14.72
N HIS A 290 7.53 -15.51 13.69
CA HIS A 290 7.69 -15.07 12.31
C HIS A 290 6.52 -14.18 11.92
N VAL A 291 6.79 -12.87 11.81
CA VAL A 291 5.80 -11.84 11.50
C VAL A 291 5.59 -11.74 10.00
N LEU A 292 4.34 -11.80 9.58
CA LEU A 292 3.91 -11.86 8.18
C LEU A 292 2.91 -10.76 7.85
N GLN A 293 2.94 -10.33 6.59
CA GLN A 293 1.95 -9.43 6.00
C GLN A 293 1.42 -10.01 4.69
N GLY A 294 0.10 -10.04 4.51
CA GLY A 294 -0.55 -10.54 3.30
C GLY A 294 -1.88 -11.22 3.55
N GLU A 295 -2.46 -11.76 2.49
CA GLU A 295 -3.81 -12.35 2.51
C GLU A 295 -3.84 -13.88 2.37
N ARG A 296 -2.71 -14.52 2.06
CA ARG A 296 -2.63 -15.96 1.84
C ARG A 296 -2.69 -16.74 3.16
N GLU A 297 -3.39 -17.89 3.16
CA GLU A 297 -3.40 -18.83 4.29
C GLU A 297 -2.05 -19.53 4.50
N ILE A 298 -1.29 -19.73 3.41
CA ILE A 298 0.04 -20.32 3.44
C ILE A 298 1.06 -19.27 3.87
N ALA A 299 1.76 -19.51 4.98
CA ALA A 299 2.71 -18.56 5.57
C ALA A 299 3.81 -18.12 4.59
N SER A 300 4.40 -19.07 3.85
CA SER A 300 5.49 -18.81 2.88
C SER A 300 5.05 -18.01 1.66
N ALA A 301 3.74 -17.89 1.41
CA ALA A 301 3.17 -17.10 0.32
C ALA A 301 2.86 -15.65 0.73
N ASN A 302 3.22 -15.26 1.95
CA ASN A 302 3.08 -13.90 2.48
C ASN A 302 4.45 -13.24 2.67
N LYS A 303 4.47 -11.93 2.81
CA LYS A 303 5.69 -11.17 3.07
C LYS A 303 6.17 -11.36 4.51
N SER A 304 7.41 -11.77 4.67
CA SER A 304 8.09 -11.74 5.96
C SER A 304 8.45 -10.31 6.33
N LEU A 305 7.94 -9.81 7.45
CA LEU A 305 8.31 -8.53 8.03
C LEU A 305 9.48 -8.65 9.01
N GLY A 306 9.67 -9.83 9.60
CA GLY A 306 10.77 -10.09 10.52
C GLY A 306 10.56 -11.37 11.32
N ARG A 307 11.62 -11.77 12.02
CA ARG A 307 11.62 -12.93 12.93
C ARG A 307 12.35 -12.57 14.21
N PHE A 308 11.88 -13.10 15.32
CA PHE A 308 12.58 -13.03 16.59
C PHE A 308 12.23 -14.22 17.48
N ASP A 309 13.12 -14.55 18.43
CA ASP A 309 12.95 -15.70 19.30
C ASP A 309 12.59 -15.25 20.71
N LEU A 310 11.58 -15.86 21.29
CA LEU A 310 11.31 -15.82 22.74
C LEU A 310 11.94 -17.08 23.36
N THR A 311 13.03 -16.87 24.12
CA THR A 311 13.83 -17.93 24.73
C THR A 311 13.49 -18.15 26.23
N ASP A 312 14.12 -19.13 26.86
CA ASP A 312 13.97 -19.46 28.29
C ASP A 312 12.53 -19.79 28.67
N ILE A 313 11.85 -20.55 27.83
CA ILE A 313 10.59 -21.16 28.16
C ILE A 313 10.87 -22.37 29.08
N PRO A 314 10.29 -22.40 30.27
CA PRO A 314 10.48 -23.54 31.15
C PRO A 314 10.02 -24.86 30.53
N PRO A 315 10.72 -25.98 30.78
CA PRO A 315 10.32 -27.29 30.31
C PRO A 315 8.88 -27.61 30.67
N ALA A 316 8.06 -27.92 29.68
CA ALA A 316 6.66 -28.31 29.87
C ALA A 316 6.19 -29.15 28.68
N SER A 317 5.07 -29.86 28.85
CA SER A 317 4.42 -30.53 27.72
C SER A 317 3.98 -29.51 26.65
N ARG A 318 4.04 -29.92 25.39
CA ARG A 318 3.54 -29.11 24.27
C ARG A 318 2.09 -28.65 24.54
N GLY A 319 1.76 -27.45 24.11
CA GLY A 319 0.44 -26.87 24.34
C GLY A 319 0.22 -26.27 25.73
N THR A 320 1.17 -26.48 26.69
CA THR A 320 1.03 -25.96 28.06
C THR A 320 1.55 -24.53 28.22
N PRO A 321 2.73 -24.16 27.71
CA PRO A 321 3.20 -22.78 27.79
C PRO A 321 2.25 -21.80 27.11
N GLN A 322 2.00 -20.67 27.74
CA GLN A 322 1.15 -19.61 27.19
C GLN A 322 2.02 -18.45 26.73
N ILE A 323 2.12 -18.27 25.42
CA ILE A 323 2.88 -17.21 24.76
C ILE A 323 1.89 -16.23 24.18
N GLU A 324 1.76 -15.06 24.81
CA GLU A 324 0.92 -13.98 24.31
C GLU A 324 1.70 -13.18 23.27
N VAL A 325 1.23 -13.22 22.03
CA VAL A 325 1.75 -12.39 20.94
C VAL A 325 0.85 -11.18 20.77
N THR A 326 1.45 -10.00 20.82
CA THR A 326 0.73 -8.72 20.70
C THR A 326 1.25 -7.96 19.48
N PHE A 327 0.34 -7.53 18.63
CA PHE A 327 0.56 -6.58 17.55
C PHE A 327 -0.01 -5.22 17.98
N ASP A 328 0.81 -4.18 17.91
CA ASP A 328 0.47 -2.82 18.34
C ASP A 328 0.86 -1.86 17.22
N ILE A 329 -0.15 -1.32 16.53
CA ILE A 329 0.03 -0.35 15.44
C ILE A 329 -0.29 1.04 15.99
N ASP A 330 0.69 1.92 15.90
CA ASP A 330 0.53 3.30 16.37
C ASP A 330 -0.27 4.16 15.35
N ALA A 331 -0.53 5.41 15.72
CA ALA A 331 -1.23 6.37 14.86
C ALA A 331 -0.46 6.74 13.57
N ASN A 332 0.80 6.37 13.45
CA ASN A 332 1.63 6.53 12.25
C ASN A 332 1.58 5.30 11.34
N GLY A 333 0.88 4.24 11.76
CA GLY A 333 0.87 2.95 11.06
C GLY A 333 2.11 2.11 11.30
N ILE A 334 2.92 2.41 12.32
CA ILE A 334 4.14 1.68 12.63
C ILE A 334 3.81 0.49 13.52
N LEU A 335 4.17 -0.72 13.04
CA LEU A 335 3.91 -1.97 13.72
C LEU A 335 5.01 -2.32 14.71
N ASN A 336 4.60 -2.56 15.96
CA ASN A 336 5.40 -3.17 17.01
C ASN A 336 4.84 -4.55 17.33
N VAL A 337 5.69 -5.56 17.39
CA VAL A 337 5.27 -6.92 17.74
C VAL A 337 6.02 -7.36 18.99
N SER A 338 5.31 -7.87 19.97
CA SER A 338 5.90 -8.47 21.17
C SER A 338 5.38 -9.88 21.40
N ALA A 339 6.22 -10.70 22.00
CA ALA A 339 5.86 -12.02 22.50
C ALA A 339 6.24 -12.13 23.98
N LYS A 340 5.29 -12.55 24.82
CA LYS A 340 5.45 -12.64 26.26
C LYS A 340 5.05 -14.02 26.78
N ASN A 341 5.94 -14.66 27.49
CA ASN A 341 5.60 -15.86 28.28
C ASN A 341 4.79 -15.43 29.51
N LYS A 342 3.53 -15.83 29.59
CA LYS A 342 2.63 -15.43 30.68
C LYS A 342 3.04 -15.98 32.04
N ALA A 343 3.72 -17.15 32.09
CA ALA A 343 4.15 -17.77 33.35
C ALA A 343 5.40 -17.09 33.93
N THR A 344 6.38 -16.74 33.10
CA THR A 344 7.66 -16.14 33.53
C THR A 344 7.68 -14.62 33.44
N GLY A 345 6.76 -14.03 32.69
CA GLY A 345 6.75 -12.60 32.39
C GLY A 345 7.84 -12.16 31.37
N LYS A 346 8.69 -13.09 30.90
CA LYS A 346 9.73 -12.77 29.91
C LYS A 346 9.10 -12.32 28.60
N GLU A 347 9.60 -11.24 28.05
CA GLU A 347 9.07 -10.60 26.84
C GLU A 347 10.21 -10.29 25.87
N GLN A 348 9.95 -10.47 24.58
CA GLN A 348 10.78 -10.02 23.47
C GLN A 348 9.94 -9.18 22.51
N LYS A 349 10.57 -8.20 21.87
CA LYS A 349 9.91 -7.25 20.97
C LYS A 349 10.72 -7.06 19.69
N ILE A 350 10.00 -6.82 18.60
CA ILE A 350 10.58 -6.32 17.35
C ILE A 350 9.80 -5.10 16.89
N VAL A 351 10.51 -4.11 16.37
CA VAL A 351 9.94 -3.01 15.61
C VAL A 351 10.24 -3.29 14.14
N ILE A 352 9.25 -3.24 13.28
CA ILE A 352 9.44 -3.48 11.85
C ILE A 352 10.31 -2.38 11.26
N LYS A 353 11.45 -2.76 10.67
CA LYS A 353 12.45 -1.82 10.14
C LYS A 353 12.24 -1.56 8.65
N ALA A 354 12.68 -0.38 8.20
CA ALA A 354 12.82 -0.05 6.78
C ALA A 354 13.68 -1.11 6.07
N GLY A 355 13.22 -1.60 4.92
CA GLY A 355 13.89 -2.67 4.17
C GLY A 355 13.16 -4.02 4.14
N SER A 356 12.17 -4.23 5.03
CA SER A 356 11.28 -5.40 4.99
C SER A 356 10.02 -5.15 4.15
N GLY A 357 9.87 -3.97 3.53
CA GLY A 357 8.66 -3.55 2.85
C GLY A 357 8.38 -4.25 1.52
N LEU A 358 7.09 -4.27 1.16
CA LEU A 358 6.60 -4.71 -0.14
C LEU A 358 6.50 -3.52 -1.09
N SER A 359 6.81 -3.73 -2.37
CA SER A 359 6.35 -2.84 -3.42
C SER A 359 4.84 -3.03 -3.64
N GLU A 360 4.16 -2.03 -4.17
CA GLU A 360 2.72 -2.13 -4.44
C GLU A 360 2.38 -3.22 -5.46
N ALA A 361 3.22 -3.41 -6.47
CA ALA A 361 3.04 -4.53 -7.41
C ALA A 361 3.05 -5.88 -6.67
N GLU A 362 3.90 -6.04 -5.65
CA GLU A 362 3.90 -7.22 -4.78
C GLU A 362 2.63 -7.28 -3.92
N ILE A 363 2.14 -6.16 -3.40
CA ILE A 363 0.88 -6.10 -2.62
C ILE A 363 -0.30 -6.52 -3.49
N GLN A 364 -0.44 -5.94 -4.67
CA GLN A 364 -1.53 -6.29 -5.59
C GLN A 364 -1.42 -7.72 -6.09
N GLN A 365 -0.20 -8.18 -6.39
CA GLN A 365 0.02 -9.57 -6.75
C GLN A 365 -0.38 -10.51 -5.61
N MET A 366 -0.01 -10.19 -4.37
CA MET A 366 -0.39 -10.97 -3.19
C MET A 366 -1.91 -11.03 -2.96
N VAL A 367 -2.62 -9.91 -3.15
CA VAL A 367 -4.09 -9.88 -3.04
C VAL A 367 -4.72 -10.71 -4.14
N LYS A 368 -4.25 -10.56 -5.40
CA LYS A 368 -4.73 -11.34 -6.54
C LYS A 368 -4.41 -12.83 -6.39
N ASP A 369 -3.20 -13.16 -5.96
CA ASP A 369 -2.80 -14.54 -5.70
C ASP A 369 -3.66 -15.17 -4.59
N ALA A 370 -4.02 -14.40 -3.56
CA ALA A 370 -4.93 -14.86 -2.52
C ALA A 370 -6.34 -15.17 -3.07
N GLU A 371 -6.87 -14.33 -3.96
CA GLU A 371 -8.17 -14.61 -4.62
C GLU A 371 -8.11 -15.84 -5.53
N VAL A 372 -7.05 -15.96 -6.36
CA VAL A 372 -6.87 -17.08 -7.30
C VAL A 372 -6.69 -18.42 -6.58
N HIS A 373 -5.98 -18.40 -5.45
CA HIS A 373 -5.66 -19.62 -4.68
C HIS A 373 -6.54 -19.84 -3.45
N ALA A 374 -7.62 -19.07 -3.29
CA ALA A 374 -8.47 -19.14 -2.09
C ALA A 374 -9.01 -20.55 -1.78
N ASP A 375 -9.41 -21.30 -2.81
CA ASP A 375 -9.90 -22.68 -2.64
C ASP A 375 -8.79 -23.66 -2.28
N ASP A 376 -7.61 -23.51 -2.84
CA ASP A 376 -6.46 -24.38 -2.55
C ASP A 376 -5.91 -24.07 -1.15
N ASP A 377 -5.84 -22.80 -0.78
CA ASP A 377 -5.44 -22.37 0.55
C ASP A 377 -6.41 -22.88 1.62
N ARG A 378 -7.73 -22.84 1.36
CA ARG A 378 -8.74 -23.39 2.26
C ARG A 378 -8.56 -24.91 2.46
N LYS A 379 -8.35 -25.66 1.37
CA LYS A 379 -8.08 -27.11 1.46
C LYS A 379 -6.80 -27.40 2.22
N PHE A 380 -5.76 -26.60 1.99
CA PHE A 380 -4.50 -26.71 2.73
C PHE A 380 -4.73 -26.45 4.22
N HIS A 381 -5.45 -25.40 4.59
CA HIS A 381 -5.79 -25.07 5.97
C HIS A 381 -6.56 -26.22 6.65
N GLU A 382 -7.61 -26.75 6.01
CA GLU A 382 -8.40 -27.88 6.50
C GLU A 382 -7.53 -29.12 6.71
N LEU A 383 -6.66 -29.44 5.73
CA LEU A 383 -5.73 -30.57 5.85
C LEU A 383 -4.77 -30.41 7.04
N ILE A 384 -4.20 -29.23 7.23
CA ILE A 384 -3.30 -28.94 8.34
C ILE A 384 -4.03 -29.02 9.66
N GLN A 385 -5.27 -28.52 9.76
CA GLN A 385 -6.08 -28.64 10.98
C GLN A 385 -6.31 -30.12 11.35
N VAL A 386 -6.73 -30.96 10.40
CA VAL A 386 -6.95 -32.39 10.62
C VAL A 386 -5.65 -33.08 11.03
N ARG A 387 -4.54 -32.78 10.35
CA ARG A 387 -3.22 -33.32 10.69
C ARG A 387 -2.80 -32.93 12.13
N ASN A 388 -2.91 -31.66 12.48
CA ASN A 388 -2.57 -31.18 13.82
C ASN A 388 -3.45 -31.81 14.91
N GLN A 389 -4.75 -32.06 14.62
CA GLN A 389 -5.65 -32.77 15.53
C GLN A 389 -5.23 -34.23 15.70
N ALA A 390 -4.88 -34.93 14.60
CA ALA A 390 -4.39 -36.29 14.64
C ALA A 390 -3.08 -36.40 15.43
N ASP A 391 -2.13 -35.49 15.21
CA ASP A 391 -0.86 -35.46 15.96
C ASP A 391 -1.09 -35.22 17.45
N ASN A 392 -2.04 -34.34 17.83
CA ASN A 392 -2.40 -34.10 19.22
C ASN A 392 -3.02 -35.34 19.89
N LEU A 393 -3.89 -36.06 19.16
CA LEU A 393 -4.47 -37.33 19.66
C LEU A 393 -3.41 -38.40 19.84
N ILE A 394 -2.53 -38.60 18.85
CA ILE A 394 -1.42 -39.56 18.89
C ILE A 394 -0.52 -39.25 20.09
N HIS A 395 -0.14 -37.97 20.24
CA HIS A 395 0.68 -37.54 21.38
C HIS A 395 -0.02 -37.79 22.73
N GLY A 396 -1.30 -37.42 22.87
CA GLY A 396 -2.10 -37.64 24.06
C GLY A 396 -2.22 -39.13 24.45
N VAL A 397 -2.51 -39.98 23.46
CA VAL A 397 -2.59 -41.41 23.64
C VAL A 397 -1.22 -42.00 24.01
N SER A 398 -0.16 -41.64 23.28
CA SER A 398 1.21 -42.11 23.57
C SER A 398 1.67 -41.72 24.96
N LYS A 399 1.33 -40.51 25.43
CA LYS A 399 1.61 -40.05 26.78
C LYS A 399 0.82 -40.82 27.80
N ALA A 400 -0.48 -41.04 27.59
CA ALA A 400 -1.33 -41.81 28.49
C ALA A 400 -0.84 -43.26 28.64
N ILE A 401 -0.40 -43.90 27.54
CA ILE A 401 0.21 -45.23 27.55
C ILE A 401 1.49 -45.24 28.38
N LYS A 402 2.36 -44.24 28.17
CA LYS A 402 3.62 -44.10 28.90
C LYS A 402 3.39 -43.88 30.40
N ASP A 403 2.43 -43.03 30.75
CA ASP A 403 2.10 -42.70 32.14
C ASP A 403 1.40 -43.88 32.86
N ALA A 404 0.67 -44.72 32.13
CA ALA A 404 0.04 -45.92 32.66
C ALA A 404 1.04 -47.06 32.93
N GLY A 405 2.19 -47.09 32.25
CA GLY A 405 3.26 -48.08 32.41
C GLY A 405 2.74 -49.51 32.37
N ASP A 406 3.21 -50.37 33.29
CA ASP A 406 2.86 -51.79 33.37
C ASP A 406 1.39 -52.05 33.80
N LYS A 407 0.56 -51.01 33.97
CA LYS A 407 -0.87 -51.16 34.30
C LYS A 407 -1.77 -51.43 33.10
N ILE A 408 -1.21 -51.37 31.91
CA ILE A 408 -1.91 -51.75 30.66
C ILE A 408 -1.48 -53.17 30.31
N THR A 409 -2.40 -54.11 30.45
CA THR A 409 -2.25 -55.51 30.01
C THR A 409 -2.78 -55.66 28.60
#